data_febe773aa207daaa1dbbbe121e707a18
#
_entry.id   febe773aa207daaa1dbbbe121e707a18
#
_cell.length_a   1.000
_cell.length_b   1.000
_cell.length_c   1.000
_cell.angle_alpha   90.00
_cell.angle_beta   90.00
_cell.angle_gamma   90.00
#
_symmetry.space_group_name_H-M   'P 1'
#
loop_
_entity.id
_entity.type
_entity.pdbx_description
1 polymer ?
#
loop_
_entity_poly.entity_id
_entity_poly.type
_entity_poly.pdbx_seq_one_letter_code
_entity_poly.pdbx_strand_id
1 'polypeptide(L)'
;MDFRENSRLGVVGEEKHLHDGVLQIFWQQVLHHSPEEMRMACFFDSSIPWQMSVYHSMKWVPHIWSESGEVRFLAGDKEAAAEILPDLTRELSAQKEQVSFLIFLLDPMLILGEVLQSLLQEGKADRVMVVGIAGKEQELPKEYRSRMIWQKDRQELQLYEKDKRITVPVQYD
;
A
#
# COMPACT_ATOMS: atom_id res chain seq x y z
N MET A 1 5.98 1.29 -14.25
CA MET A 1 6.03 0.12 -13.35
C MET A 1 4.94 -0.85 -13.78
N ASP A 2 5.27 -2.09 -14.10
CA ASP A 2 4.26 -3.08 -14.46
C ASP A 2 3.64 -3.65 -13.18
N PHE A 3 2.38 -3.31 -12.92
CA PHE A 3 1.65 -3.79 -11.74
C PHE A 3 1.43 -5.30 -11.72
N ARG A 4 1.51 -5.97 -12.87
CA ARG A 4 1.37 -7.44 -12.93
C ARG A 4 2.52 -8.15 -12.23
N GLU A 5 3.74 -7.67 -12.45
CA GLU A 5 4.94 -8.23 -11.82
C GLU A 5 5.20 -7.64 -10.43
N ASN A 6 4.71 -6.42 -10.19
CA ASN A 6 4.98 -5.63 -9.00
C ASN A 6 3.71 -5.24 -8.24
N SER A 7 2.74 -6.15 -8.16
CA SER A 7 1.49 -5.92 -7.41
C SER A 7 1.71 -5.75 -5.91
N ARG A 8 2.89 -6.09 -5.40
CA ARG A 8 3.27 -5.94 -3.99
C ARG A 8 4.63 -5.28 -3.87
N LEU A 9 4.67 -4.17 -3.16
CA LEU A 9 5.88 -3.43 -2.82
C LEU A 9 6.12 -3.53 -1.30
N GLY A 10 7.28 -4.03 -0.90
CA GLY A 10 7.70 -4.07 0.50
C GLY A 10 8.52 -2.84 0.87
N VAL A 11 8.24 -2.24 2.02
CA VAL A 11 9.08 -1.21 2.64
C VAL A 11 9.76 -1.83 3.85
N VAL A 12 11.08 -1.82 3.86
CA VAL A 12 11.91 -2.49 4.87
C VAL A 12 12.82 -1.49 5.57
N GLY A 13 12.80 -1.47 6.88
CA GLY A 13 13.64 -0.61 7.70
C GLY A 13 13.16 -0.48 9.14
N GLU A 14 13.81 0.37 9.91
CA GLU A 14 13.38 0.75 11.25
C GLU A 14 12.09 1.61 11.18
N GLU A 15 11.36 1.73 12.28
CA GLU A 15 10.07 2.45 12.34
C GLU A 15 10.12 3.85 11.72
N LYS A 16 11.17 4.61 11.97
CA LYS A 16 11.38 5.93 11.38
C LYS A 16 11.41 5.86 9.85
N HIS A 17 12.13 4.90 9.30
CA HIS A 17 12.26 4.71 7.85
C HIS A 17 10.96 4.16 7.25
N LEU A 18 10.25 3.29 7.97
CA LEU A 18 8.94 2.79 7.55
C LEU A 18 7.93 3.94 7.44
N HIS A 19 7.88 4.79 8.46
CA HIS A 19 7.02 5.97 8.46
C HIS A 19 7.31 6.88 7.25
N ASP A 20 8.57 7.25 7.06
CA ASP A 20 8.99 8.14 5.99
C ASP A 20 8.79 7.51 4.60
N GLY A 21 9.11 6.22 4.45
CA GLY A 21 8.95 5.49 3.20
C GLY A 21 7.48 5.34 2.79
N VAL A 22 6.61 5.02 3.73
CA VAL A 22 5.16 4.93 3.48
C VAL A 22 4.59 6.29 3.07
N LEU A 23 4.92 7.35 3.79
CA LEU A 23 4.46 8.70 3.46
C LEU A 23 5.05 9.21 2.14
N GLN A 24 6.29 8.86 1.82
CA GLN A 24 6.89 9.20 0.53
C GLN A 24 6.10 8.59 -0.64
N ILE A 25 5.78 7.30 -0.56
CA ILE A 25 4.96 6.62 -1.56
C ILE A 25 3.59 7.29 -1.66
N PHE A 26 2.94 7.50 -0.53
CA PHE A 26 1.61 8.11 -0.46
C PHE A 26 1.56 9.48 -1.13
N TRP A 27 2.43 10.40 -0.72
CA TRP A 27 2.43 11.76 -1.25
C TRP A 27 2.83 11.82 -2.72
N GLN A 28 3.74 10.97 -3.17
CA GLN A 28 4.06 10.89 -4.59
C GLN A 28 2.84 10.52 -5.43
N GLN A 29 2.04 9.57 -4.98
CA GLN A 29 0.83 9.17 -5.72
C GLN A 29 -0.24 10.25 -5.67
N VAL A 30 -0.45 10.90 -4.53
CA VAL A 30 -1.39 12.02 -4.38
C VAL A 30 -1.04 13.20 -5.31
N LEU A 31 0.24 13.48 -5.47
CA LEU A 31 0.71 14.58 -6.31
C LEU A 31 0.61 14.27 -7.82
N HIS A 32 0.67 13.00 -8.20
CA HIS A 32 0.71 12.59 -9.61
C HIS A 32 -0.61 12.09 -10.17
N HIS A 33 -1.57 11.76 -9.31
CA HIS A 33 -2.85 11.20 -9.71
C HIS A 33 -4.02 11.92 -9.05
N SER A 34 -5.11 12.08 -9.77
CA SER A 34 -6.36 12.53 -9.19
C SER A 34 -7.08 11.40 -8.43
N PRO A 35 -8.05 11.71 -7.56
CA PRO A 35 -8.86 10.68 -6.90
C PRO A 35 -9.66 9.79 -7.86
N GLU A 36 -9.94 10.28 -9.06
CA GLU A 36 -10.63 9.53 -10.12
C GLU A 36 -9.70 8.54 -10.82
N GLU A 37 -8.37 8.79 -10.79
CA GLU A 37 -7.36 7.91 -11.38
C GLU A 37 -6.81 6.91 -10.40
N MET A 38 -6.69 7.29 -9.12
CA MET A 38 -6.14 6.43 -8.06
C MET A 38 -6.90 6.59 -6.75
N ARG A 39 -7.32 5.47 -6.20
CA ARG A 39 -7.87 5.38 -4.84
C ARG A 39 -6.92 4.63 -3.94
N MET A 40 -7.01 4.91 -2.66
CA MET A 40 -6.11 4.35 -1.67
C MET A 40 -6.88 3.81 -0.48
N ALA A 41 -6.33 2.78 0.14
CA ALA A 41 -6.79 2.25 1.41
C ALA A 41 -5.60 2.03 2.35
N CYS A 42 -5.81 2.15 3.64
CA CYS A 42 -4.78 1.88 4.64
C CYS A 42 -5.35 1.06 5.80
N PHE A 43 -4.67 -0.03 6.09
CA PHE A 43 -4.94 -0.92 7.22
C PHE A 43 -3.75 -0.82 8.18
N PHE A 44 -3.98 -0.33 9.36
CA PHE A 44 -2.92 0.01 10.32
C PHE A 44 -3.29 -0.42 11.74
N ASP A 45 -2.30 -0.48 12.62
CA ASP A 45 -2.51 -0.73 14.04
C ASP A 45 -2.61 0.62 14.78
N SER A 46 -3.81 0.94 15.27
CA SER A 46 -4.08 2.19 15.98
C SER A 46 -3.34 2.32 17.32
N SER A 47 -2.81 1.22 17.86
CA SER A 47 -1.99 1.22 19.06
C SER A 47 -0.52 1.60 18.82
N ILE A 48 -0.08 1.60 17.56
CA ILE A 48 1.30 1.93 17.19
C ILE A 48 1.41 3.40 16.81
N PRO A 49 2.17 4.23 17.57
CA PRO A 49 2.20 5.68 17.39
C PRO A 49 2.58 6.15 15.98
N TRP A 50 3.58 5.55 15.35
CA TRP A 50 4.00 5.96 14.02
C TRP A 50 2.94 5.62 12.94
N GLN A 51 2.21 4.53 13.10
CA GLN A 51 1.10 4.17 12.20
C GLN A 51 -0.08 5.12 12.37
N MET A 52 -0.36 5.57 13.58
CA MET A 52 -1.33 6.65 13.82
C MET A 52 -0.91 7.97 13.18
N SER A 53 0.38 8.28 13.15
CA SER A 53 0.89 9.45 12.44
C SER A 53 0.62 9.36 10.93
N VAL A 54 0.79 8.20 10.33
CA VAL A 54 0.42 7.94 8.92
C VAL A 54 -1.07 8.17 8.69
N TYR A 55 -1.92 7.61 9.55
CA TYR A 55 -3.37 7.84 9.51
C TYR A 55 -3.71 9.34 9.53
N HIS A 56 -3.11 10.12 10.43
CA HIS A 56 -3.36 11.56 10.51
C HIS A 56 -2.95 12.32 9.25
N SER A 57 -1.95 11.85 8.53
CA SER A 57 -1.57 12.42 7.23
C SER A 57 -2.54 12.06 6.10
N MET A 58 -3.09 10.86 6.13
CA MET A 58 -3.96 10.33 5.05
C MET A 58 -5.42 10.78 5.16
N LYS A 59 -5.94 10.95 6.36
CA LYS A 59 -7.40 11.04 6.64
C LYS A 59 -8.13 12.19 5.95
N TRP A 60 -7.42 13.20 5.48
CA TRP A 60 -8.01 14.37 4.83
C TRP A 60 -7.90 14.36 3.30
N VAL A 61 -7.20 13.37 2.75
CA VAL A 61 -6.93 13.30 1.31
C VAL A 61 -8.10 12.64 0.59
N PRO A 62 -8.59 13.22 -0.52
CA PRO A 62 -9.74 12.67 -1.25
C PRO A 62 -9.56 11.24 -1.74
N HIS A 63 -8.34 10.82 -2.01
CA HIS A 63 -7.99 9.50 -2.56
C HIS A 63 -8.40 8.31 -1.67
N ILE A 64 -8.57 8.53 -0.36
CA ILE A 64 -8.95 7.48 0.59
C ILE A 64 -10.46 7.32 0.77
N TRP A 65 -11.25 8.12 0.08
CA TRP A 65 -12.69 8.02 0.13
C TRP A 65 -13.22 7.08 -0.95
N SER A 66 -14.31 6.38 -0.64
CA SER A 66 -15.08 5.63 -1.63
C SER A 66 -15.58 6.55 -2.75
N GLU A 67 -15.98 5.98 -3.88
CA GLU A 67 -16.54 6.76 -4.99
C GLU A 67 -17.76 7.59 -4.57
N SER A 68 -18.61 7.04 -3.71
CA SER A 68 -19.76 7.76 -3.16
C SER A 68 -19.38 8.89 -2.18
N GLY A 69 -18.16 8.89 -1.67
CA GLY A 69 -17.71 9.81 -0.63
C GLY A 69 -18.26 9.50 0.77
N GLU A 70 -18.90 8.34 0.95
CA GLU A 70 -19.55 7.97 2.22
C GLU A 70 -18.63 7.14 3.12
N VAL A 71 -17.71 6.37 2.54
CA VAL A 71 -16.79 5.48 3.26
C VAL A 71 -15.36 5.95 3.10
N ARG A 72 -14.64 6.02 4.20
CA ARG A 72 -13.21 6.29 4.22
C ARG A 72 -12.47 4.95 4.36
N PHE A 73 -11.61 4.63 3.39
CA PHE A 73 -10.86 3.37 3.37
C PHE A 73 -9.65 3.37 4.32
N LEU A 74 -9.91 3.69 5.59
CA LEU A 74 -8.93 3.65 6.67
C LEU A 74 -9.45 2.77 7.81
N ALA A 75 -8.70 1.76 8.19
CA ALA A 75 -9.05 0.85 9.27
C ALA A 75 -7.86 0.65 10.23
N GLY A 76 -8.07 1.00 11.50
CA GLY A 76 -7.07 0.89 12.56
C GLY A 76 -7.27 -0.29 13.50
N ASP A 77 -8.27 -1.12 13.25
CA ASP A 77 -8.58 -2.33 13.99
C ASP A 77 -9.43 -3.29 13.15
N LYS A 78 -9.72 -4.48 13.69
CA LYS A 78 -10.48 -5.52 12.98
C LYS A 78 -11.93 -5.13 12.70
N GLU A 79 -12.57 -4.38 13.58
CA GLU A 79 -13.95 -3.95 13.41
C GLU A 79 -14.05 -2.96 12.26
N ALA A 80 -13.20 -1.95 12.25
CA ALA A 80 -13.12 -0.97 11.16
C ALA A 80 -12.77 -1.65 9.82
N ALA A 81 -11.85 -2.62 9.81
CA ALA A 81 -11.52 -3.38 8.62
C ALA A 81 -12.73 -4.15 8.08
N ALA A 82 -13.48 -4.82 8.95
CA ALA A 82 -14.69 -5.55 8.57
C ALA A 82 -15.77 -4.62 8.00
N GLU A 83 -15.87 -3.39 8.48
CA GLU A 83 -16.82 -2.39 7.97
C GLU A 83 -16.48 -1.91 6.56
N ILE A 84 -15.21 -1.66 6.27
CA ILE A 84 -14.81 -1.07 4.97
C ILE A 84 -14.54 -2.10 3.88
N LEU A 85 -14.19 -3.34 4.22
CA LEU A 85 -13.84 -4.38 3.22
C LEU A 85 -14.94 -4.65 2.19
N PRO A 86 -16.25 -4.71 2.53
CA PRO A 86 -17.30 -4.91 1.53
C PRO A 86 -17.35 -3.79 0.49
N ASP A 87 -17.22 -2.54 0.90
CA ASP A 87 -17.22 -1.39 -0.02
C ASP A 87 -15.97 -1.35 -0.87
N LEU A 88 -14.81 -1.62 -0.29
CA LEU A 88 -13.55 -1.72 -1.02
C LEU A 88 -13.58 -2.85 -2.05
N THR A 89 -14.07 -4.02 -1.70
CA THR A 89 -14.23 -5.18 -2.59
C THR A 89 -15.16 -4.83 -3.75
N ARG A 90 -16.28 -4.18 -3.48
CA ARG A 90 -17.23 -3.76 -4.50
C ARG A 90 -16.60 -2.79 -5.49
N GLU A 91 -15.83 -1.81 -5.05
CA GLU A 91 -15.14 -0.86 -5.94
C GLU A 91 -14.04 -1.54 -6.75
N LEU A 92 -13.30 -2.48 -6.16
CA LEU A 92 -12.31 -3.27 -6.89
C LEU A 92 -12.92 -4.17 -7.96
N SER A 93 -14.10 -4.74 -7.70
CA SER A 93 -14.83 -5.60 -8.62
C SER A 93 -15.58 -4.81 -9.71
N ALA A 94 -15.91 -3.55 -9.45
CA ALA A 94 -16.50 -2.68 -10.46
C ALA A 94 -15.49 -2.48 -11.60
N GLN A 95 -15.86 -2.89 -12.83
CA GLN A 95 -14.97 -2.93 -14.00
C GLN A 95 -14.62 -1.54 -14.58
N LYS A 96 -14.26 -0.60 -13.71
CA LYS A 96 -13.78 0.71 -14.12
C LYS A 96 -12.31 0.62 -14.49
N GLU A 97 -12.02 0.40 -15.74
CA GLU A 97 -10.66 0.16 -16.27
C GLU A 97 -9.67 1.30 -16.04
N GLN A 98 -10.15 2.48 -15.63
CA GLN A 98 -9.33 3.67 -15.47
C GLN A 98 -8.87 3.96 -14.03
N VAL A 99 -9.39 3.23 -13.03
CA VAL A 99 -9.06 3.48 -11.62
C VAL A 99 -8.09 2.45 -11.11
N SER A 100 -6.95 2.90 -10.61
CA SER A 100 -5.97 2.08 -9.90
C SER A 100 -6.19 2.18 -8.38
N PHE A 101 -5.81 1.13 -7.66
CA PHE A 101 -5.89 1.06 -6.21
C PHE A 101 -4.52 0.84 -5.59
N LEU A 102 -4.22 1.61 -4.54
CA LEU A 102 -3.03 1.46 -3.72
C LEU A 102 -3.45 1.15 -2.29
N ILE A 103 -3.12 -0.05 -1.83
CA ILE A 103 -3.48 -0.54 -0.50
C ILE A 103 -2.24 -0.56 0.38
N PHE A 104 -2.21 0.27 1.41
CA PHE A 104 -1.18 0.24 2.45
C PHE A 104 -1.58 -0.77 3.53
N LEU A 105 -0.86 -1.86 3.61
CA LEU A 105 -1.07 -2.92 4.60
C LEU A 105 0.00 -2.83 5.68
N LEU A 106 -0.20 -1.94 6.66
CA LEU A 106 0.74 -1.72 7.77
C LEU A 106 0.53 -2.74 8.90
N ASP A 107 -0.70 -3.22 9.07
CA ASP A 107 -1.03 -4.34 9.93
C ASP A 107 -1.62 -5.50 9.10
N PRO A 108 -0.80 -6.53 8.79
CA PRO A 108 -1.26 -7.65 7.97
C PRO A 108 -2.29 -8.55 8.66
N MET A 109 -2.48 -8.41 9.97
CA MET A 109 -3.48 -9.17 10.73
C MET A 109 -4.91 -8.68 10.50
N LEU A 110 -5.10 -7.48 9.94
CA LEU A 110 -6.43 -6.91 9.68
C LEU A 110 -7.10 -7.48 8.43
N ILE A 111 -6.31 -8.01 7.50
CA ILE A 111 -6.82 -8.70 6.30
C ILE A 111 -6.25 -10.10 6.28
N LEU A 112 -7.12 -11.11 6.33
CA LEU A 112 -6.69 -12.49 6.16
C LEU A 112 -6.05 -12.68 4.77
N GLY A 113 -5.00 -13.49 4.70
CA GLY A 113 -4.27 -13.74 3.46
C GLY A 113 -5.16 -14.19 2.29
N GLU A 114 -6.18 -15.00 2.57
CA GLU A 114 -7.18 -15.44 1.59
C GLU A 114 -8.03 -14.27 1.05
N VAL A 115 -8.44 -13.36 1.93
CA VAL A 115 -9.20 -12.16 1.54
C VAL A 115 -8.33 -11.25 0.69
N LEU A 116 -7.08 -11.03 1.08
CA LEU A 116 -6.14 -10.23 0.29
C LEU A 116 -5.90 -10.86 -1.09
N GLN A 117 -5.73 -12.16 -1.16
CA GLN A 117 -5.58 -12.87 -2.43
C GLN A 117 -6.81 -12.72 -3.32
N SER A 118 -8.02 -12.82 -2.74
CA SER A 118 -9.27 -12.59 -3.45
C SER A 118 -9.38 -11.16 -3.99
N LEU A 119 -9.06 -10.16 -3.18
CA LEU A 119 -9.05 -8.75 -3.59
C LEU A 119 -8.11 -8.50 -4.77
N LEU A 120 -6.93 -9.10 -4.75
CA LEU A 120 -5.96 -8.96 -5.86
C LEU A 120 -6.44 -9.65 -7.14
N GLN A 121 -7.16 -10.76 -7.03
CA GLN A 121 -7.73 -11.46 -8.18
C GLN A 121 -8.93 -10.72 -8.77
N GLU A 122 -9.85 -10.26 -7.92
CA GLU A 122 -11.05 -9.52 -8.33
C GLU A 122 -10.71 -8.14 -8.91
N GLY A 123 -9.71 -7.47 -8.32
CA GLY A 123 -9.26 -6.15 -8.74
C GLY A 123 -8.49 -6.11 -10.05
N LYS A 124 -8.26 -7.25 -10.70
CA LYS A 124 -7.31 -7.41 -11.80
C LYS A 124 -5.90 -6.93 -11.39
N ALA A 125 -4.97 -7.83 -11.22
CA ALA A 125 -3.61 -7.62 -10.67
C ALA A 125 -2.79 -6.49 -11.32
N ASP A 126 -3.21 -5.99 -12.47
CA ASP A 126 -2.63 -4.86 -13.18
C ASP A 126 -3.07 -3.47 -12.68
N ARG A 127 -4.08 -3.40 -11.79
CA ARG A 127 -4.61 -2.13 -11.25
C ARG A 127 -4.51 -2.01 -9.74
N VAL A 128 -4.08 -3.05 -9.04
CA VAL A 128 -3.99 -3.06 -7.59
C VAL A 128 -2.54 -3.28 -7.16
N MET A 129 -2.03 -2.37 -6.36
CA MET A 129 -0.74 -2.53 -5.68
C MET A 129 -0.93 -2.54 -4.17
N VAL A 130 -0.26 -3.46 -3.49
CA VAL A 130 -0.22 -3.53 -2.03
C VAL A 130 1.15 -3.12 -1.55
N VAL A 131 1.19 -2.19 -0.61
CA VAL A 131 2.41 -1.78 0.09
C VAL A 131 2.41 -2.43 1.47
N GLY A 132 3.35 -3.33 1.69
CA GLY A 132 3.59 -3.97 2.98
C GLY A 132 4.86 -3.45 3.64
N ILE A 133 5.03 -3.73 4.92
CA ILE A 133 6.17 -3.30 5.71
C ILE A 133 6.83 -4.46 6.44
N ALA A 134 8.12 -4.34 6.70
CA ALA A 134 8.87 -5.24 7.57
C ALA A 134 10.06 -4.51 8.20
N GLY A 135 10.44 -4.92 9.42
CA GLY A 135 11.65 -4.41 10.08
C GLY A 135 12.92 -4.91 9.43
N LYS A 136 12.88 -6.14 8.92
CA LYS A 136 13.99 -6.81 8.23
C LYS A 136 13.50 -7.44 6.94
N GLU A 137 14.39 -7.52 5.96
CA GLU A 137 14.09 -8.10 4.64
C GLU A 137 13.58 -9.55 4.74
N GLN A 138 14.13 -10.35 5.65
CA GLN A 138 13.75 -11.75 5.86
C GLN A 138 12.32 -11.94 6.40
N GLU A 139 11.77 -10.91 7.05
CA GLU A 139 10.41 -10.92 7.59
C GLU A 139 9.35 -10.62 6.54
N LEU A 140 9.77 -10.07 5.39
CA LEU A 140 8.85 -9.74 4.31
C LEU A 140 8.43 -11.01 3.56
N PRO A 141 7.11 -11.24 3.36
CA PRO A 141 6.64 -12.37 2.55
C PRO A 141 7.25 -12.39 1.14
N LYS A 142 7.44 -13.59 0.59
CA LYS A 142 8.12 -13.79 -0.71
C LYS A 142 7.38 -13.13 -1.88
N GLU A 143 6.08 -12.92 -1.74
CA GLU A 143 5.23 -12.27 -2.74
C GLU A 143 5.59 -10.80 -2.95
N TYR A 144 6.23 -10.18 -1.96
CA TYR A 144 6.77 -8.81 -2.09
C TYR A 144 8.11 -8.84 -2.82
N ARG A 145 8.06 -8.94 -4.13
CA ARG A 145 9.25 -9.05 -4.98
C ARG A 145 9.98 -7.73 -5.14
N SER A 146 9.23 -6.64 -5.28
CA SER A 146 9.79 -5.28 -5.30
C SER A 146 9.88 -4.74 -3.89
N ARG A 147 10.98 -4.08 -3.56
CA ARG A 147 11.30 -3.67 -2.21
C ARG A 147 11.97 -2.31 -2.18
N MET A 148 11.58 -1.50 -1.21
CA MET A 148 12.26 -0.28 -0.83
C MET A 148 12.95 -0.55 0.51
N ILE A 149 14.29 -0.63 0.50
CA ILE A 149 15.07 -1.05 1.66
C ILE A 149 15.89 0.13 2.19
N TRP A 150 15.74 0.39 3.47
CA TRP A 150 16.57 1.34 4.19
C TRP A 150 17.66 0.59 4.96
N GLN A 151 18.92 0.89 4.63
CA GLN A 151 20.08 0.38 5.35
C GLN A 151 20.89 1.56 5.88
N LYS A 152 20.86 1.77 7.19
CA LYS A 152 21.43 2.96 7.83
C LYS A 152 20.79 4.23 7.22
N ASP A 153 21.55 5.09 6.59
CA ASP A 153 21.05 6.30 5.94
C ASP A 153 20.95 6.17 4.41
N ARG A 154 20.99 4.95 3.90
CA ARG A 154 20.86 4.69 2.46
C ARG A 154 19.53 4.03 2.14
N GLN A 155 18.89 4.50 1.10
CA GLN A 155 17.68 3.91 0.54
C GLN A 155 18.02 3.22 -0.78
N GLU A 156 17.58 1.98 -0.91
CA GLU A 156 17.67 1.21 -2.14
C GLU A 156 16.27 0.82 -2.62
N LEU A 157 16.00 1.03 -3.88
CA LEU A 157 14.80 0.52 -4.54
C LEU A 157 15.17 -0.73 -5.33
N GLN A 158 14.63 -1.87 -4.93
CA GLN A 158 14.77 -3.12 -5.63
C GLN A 158 13.47 -3.40 -6.40
N LEU A 159 13.54 -3.30 -7.71
CA LEU A 159 12.44 -3.62 -8.60
C LEU A 159 12.62 -5.00 -9.20
N TYR A 160 11.54 -5.73 -9.35
CA TYR A 160 11.51 -6.98 -10.07
C TYR A 160 10.95 -6.74 -11.48
N GLU A 161 11.77 -6.98 -12.47
CA GLU A 161 11.42 -6.79 -13.87
C GLU A 161 11.97 -7.95 -14.71
N LYS A 162 11.11 -8.58 -15.52
CA LYS A 162 11.46 -9.69 -16.41
C LYS A 162 12.26 -10.81 -15.71
N ASP A 163 11.74 -11.26 -14.58
CA ASP A 163 12.36 -12.29 -13.72
C ASP A 163 13.75 -11.92 -13.16
N LYS A 164 14.10 -10.65 -13.20
CA LYS A 164 15.35 -10.13 -12.62
C LYS A 164 15.07 -9.03 -11.62
N ARG A 165 15.85 -9.03 -10.51
CA ARG A 165 15.85 -7.94 -9.54
C ARG A 165 16.84 -6.88 -10.00
N ILE A 166 16.33 -5.64 -10.14
CA ILE A 166 17.14 -4.46 -10.46
C ILE A 166 17.24 -3.63 -9.19
N THR A 167 18.45 -3.30 -8.77
CA THR A 167 18.69 -2.43 -7.60
C THR A 167 19.07 -1.04 -8.08
N VAL A 168 18.32 -0.04 -7.63
CA VAL A 168 18.58 1.36 -7.93
C VAL A 168 18.83 2.09 -6.62
N PRO A 169 20.02 2.69 -6.42
CA PRO A 169 20.25 3.55 -5.26
C PRO A 169 19.39 4.81 -5.40
N VAL A 170 18.67 5.16 -4.34
CA VAL A 170 17.92 6.41 -4.28
C VAL A 170 18.83 7.49 -3.72
N GLN A 171 19.20 8.46 -4.55
CA GLN A 171 19.94 9.64 -4.12
C GLN A 171 18.93 10.73 -3.77
N TYR A 172 19.08 11.30 -2.59
CA TYR A 172 18.40 12.54 -2.22
C TYR A 172 19.32 13.70 -2.63
N ASP A 173 18.81 14.56 -3.49
CA ASP A 173 19.43 15.87 -3.73
C ASP A 173 19.03 16.85 -2.63
#